data_2f3cd4d6cc7232ed28d5ec5069ce9e23
#
_entry.id   2f3cd4d6cc7232ed28d5ec5069ce9e23
#
_cell.length_a   1.000
_cell.length_b   1.000
_cell.length_c   1.000
_cell.angle_alpha   90.00
_cell.angle_beta   90.00
_cell.angle_gamma   90.00
#
_symmetry.space_group_name_H-M   'P 1'
#
loop_
_entity.id
_entity.type
_entity.pdbx_description
1 polymer ?
#
loop_
_entity_poly.entity_id
_entity_poly.type
_entity_poly.pdbx_seq_one_letter_code
_entity_poly.pdbx_strand_id
1 'polypeptide(L)'
;MKKLMMLKMQGLKKTIAKFAKKIEKMDPGSGKFGEFMDVVLDEMKGIAFDDVTRDGAGNIVGTVKGYGSGDAVVMISHVDVMPGSRHELEGLNARGMARFKYGVIANLYSAALIKRTLLPLTGDLVVCCVPRFECCDPGVKYLFDNFLKNRTNKIKGVVLCEPTGFNVNIGHKGRMEYEIVVKGKLKKNFLENRGMNMLGTMFPLISELEKVSKDLPNNVNMGRSGLRIKDVLYRGYNARDDMNEFRVVVDRIFVPDESEGAILTKAKTIARKVYSSESEITVRTMLSKERLKTHTGLEMVSEKEFKPWIMESHKPFAVESLKCLTENGFKSNFGFWRSIVTEGSYTCADLKIPTIGFGAGEEDDIYSGEEKFSLDKIERAVYGQSLIVQRNIGMPTFGWTSDSI
;
A
#
# COMPACT_ATOMS: atom_id res chain seq x y z
N MET A 1 -32.94 1.55 -3.48
CA MET A 1 -31.56 1.05 -3.43
C MET A 1 -31.14 0.62 -2.02
N LYS A 2 -31.19 1.48 -1.00
CA LYS A 2 -30.77 1.17 0.40
C LYS A 2 -31.43 -0.10 0.96
N LYS A 3 -32.76 -0.19 0.97
CA LYS A 3 -33.50 -1.38 1.47
C LYS A 3 -33.10 -2.66 0.73
N LEU A 4 -32.94 -2.62 -0.60
CA LEU A 4 -32.53 -3.75 -1.41
C LEU A 4 -31.13 -4.23 -1.04
N MET A 5 -30.15 -3.33 -0.96
CA MET A 5 -28.80 -3.67 -0.54
C MET A 5 -28.75 -4.27 0.87
N MET A 6 -29.49 -3.69 1.83
CA MET A 6 -29.58 -4.23 3.19
C MET A 6 -30.20 -5.64 3.23
N LEU A 7 -31.26 -5.88 2.46
CA LEU A 7 -31.87 -7.21 2.35
C LEU A 7 -30.90 -8.25 1.74
N LYS A 8 -30.20 -7.87 0.65
CA LYS A 8 -29.23 -8.78 0.01
C LYS A 8 -27.99 -9.02 0.89
N MET A 9 -27.58 -8.02 1.69
CA MET A 9 -26.52 -8.16 2.67
C MET A 9 -26.85 -9.22 3.73
N GLN A 10 -28.09 -9.27 4.23
CA GLN A 10 -28.50 -10.30 5.18
C GLN A 10 -28.25 -11.71 4.64
N GLY A 11 -28.51 -11.92 3.35
CA GLY A 11 -28.23 -13.20 2.68
C GLY A 11 -26.74 -13.53 2.50
N LEU A 12 -25.85 -12.53 2.65
CA LEU A 12 -24.39 -12.71 2.56
C LEU A 12 -23.71 -12.95 3.91
N LYS A 13 -24.34 -12.56 5.02
CA LYS A 13 -23.70 -12.57 6.36
C LYS A 13 -23.05 -13.91 6.72
N LYS A 14 -23.74 -15.04 6.51
CA LYS A 14 -23.20 -16.37 6.82
C LYS A 14 -21.97 -16.70 5.96
N THR A 15 -22.00 -16.33 4.68
CA THR A 15 -20.91 -16.60 3.73
C THR A 15 -19.70 -15.73 4.08
N ILE A 16 -19.90 -14.44 4.36
CA ILE A 16 -18.87 -13.53 4.83
C ILE A 16 -18.22 -14.05 6.11
N ALA A 17 -19.03 -14.44 7.10
CA ALA A 17 -18.52 -14.96 8.38
C ALA A 17 -17.71 -16.25 8.20
N LYS A 18 -18.12 -17.15 7.30
CA LYS A 18 -17.41 -18.41 6.99
C LYS A 18 -16.04 -18.11 6.38
N PHE A 19 -16.00 -17.25 5.36
CA PHE A 19 -14.75 -16.88 4.70
C PHE A 19 -13.82 -16.09 5.63
N ALA A 20 -14.33 -15.14 6.37
CA ALA A 20 -13.58 -14.35 7.33
C ALA A 20 -12.91 -15.23 8.39
N LYS A 21 -13.62 -16.22 8.96
CA LYS A 21 -13.05 -17.20 9.89
C LYS A 21 -12.00 -18.11 9.24
N LYS A 22 -12.12 -18.36 7.93
CA LYS A 22 -11.11 -19.13 7.18
C LYS A 22 -9.79 -18.36 7.08
N ILE A 23 -9.84 -17.10 6.61
CA ILE A 23 -8.62 -16.32 6.39
C ILE A 23 -8.06 -15.70 7.68
N GLU A 24 -8.88 -15.52 8.71
CA GLU A 24 -8.42 -15.08 10.04
C GLU A 24 -7.27 -15.94 10.54
N LYS A 25 -7.39 -17.26 10.39
CA LYS A 25 -6.42 -18.26 10.85
C LYS A 25 -5.19 -18.41 9.95
N MET A 26 -5.20 -17.78 8.78
CA MET A 26 -4.09 -17.90 7.83
C MET A 26 -3.06 -16.79 8.08
N ASP A 27 -1.79 -17.17 8.05
CA ASP A 27 -0.67 -16.24 8.08
C ASP A 27 0.12 -16.33 6.77
N PRO A 28 -0.03 -15.38 5.85
CA PRO A 28 0.73 -15.36 4.60
C PRO A 28 2.23 -15.11 4.82
N GLY A 29 2.63 -14.59 5.99
CA GLY A 29 4.03 -14.31 6.32
C GLY A 29 4.89 -15.53 6.60
N SER A 30 4.30 -16.71 6.81
CA SER A 30 4.99 -17.97 7.14
C SER A 30 5.43 -18.79 5.92
N GLY A 31 5.65 -18.19 4.75
CA GLY A 31 5.92 -18.90 3.50
C GLY A 31 4.65 -19.44 2.80
N LYS A 32 3.47 -19.17 3.37
CA LYS A 32 2.17 -19.65 2.87
C LYS A 32 1.43 -18.57 2.06
N PHE A 33 2.15 -17.59 1.53
CA PHE A 33 1.56 -16.52 0.75
C PHE A 33 0.75 -17.05 -0.46
N GLY A 34 1.32 -18.01 -1.20
CA GLY A 34 0.65 -18.65 -2.33
C GLY A 34 -0.66 -19.32 -1.94
N GLU A 35 -0.68 -20.07 -0.82
CA GLU A 35 -1.89 -20.72 -0.29
C GLU A 35 -2.97 -19.70 0.06
N PHE A 36 -2.60 -18.55 0.64
CA PHE A 36 -3.54 -17.47 0.93
C PHE A 36 -4.16 -16.91 -0.36
N MET A 37 -3.33 -16.64 -1.37
CA MET A 37 -3.79 -16.14 -2.67
C MET A 37 -4.66 -17.19 -3.42
N ASP A 38 -4.38 -18.47 -3.26
CA ASP A 38 -5.23 -19.54 -3.81
C ASP A 38 -6.61 -19.55 -3.15
N VAL A 39 -6.67 -19.37 -1.84
CA VAL A 39 -7.94 -19.24 -1.10
C VAL A 39 -8.75 -18.03 -1.55
N VAL A 40 -8.11 -16.90 -1.82
CA VAL A 40 -8.76 -15.70 -2.38
C VAL A 40 -9.29 -15.96 -3.78
N LEU A 41 -8.48 -16.59 -4.64
CA LEU A 41 -8.86 -16.95 -6.01
C LEU A 41 -10.10 -17.86 -6.03
N ASP A 42 -10.10 -18.91 -5.21
CA ASP A 42 -11.21 -19.87 -5.12
C ASP A 42 -12.48 -19.21 -4.59
N GLU A 43 -12.36 -18.32 -3.60
CA GLU A 43 -13.51 -17.56 -3.10
C GLU A 43 -14.08 -16.64 -4.18
N MET A 44 -13.25 -15.92 -4.93
CA MET A 44 -13.71 -15.07 -6.04
C MET A 44 -14.47 -15.90 -7.10
N LYS A 45 -13.97 -17.09 -7.46
CA LYS A 45 -14.68 -18.01 -8.38
C LYS A 45 -16.01 -18.46 -7.82
N GLY A 46 -16.11 -18.64 -6.50
CA GLY A 46 -17.33 -19.11 -5.82
C GLY A 46 -18.41 -18.04 -5.67
N ILE A 47 -18.08 -16.76 -5.66
CA ILE A 47 -19.02 -15.66 -5.38
C ILE A 47 -19.52 -14.90 -6.62
N ALA A 48 -19.38 -15.50 -7.81
CA ALA A 48 -20.02 -15.05 -9.03
C ALA A 48 -19.46 -13.79 -9.71
N PHE A 49 -18.15 -13.65 -9.79
CA PHE A 49 -17.53 -12.76 -10.77
C PHE A 49 -17.77 -13.28 -12.20
N ASP A 50 -17.82 -12.39 -13.17
CA ASP A 50 -17.97 -12.76 -14.58
C ASP A 50 -16.67 -13.28 -15.20
N ASP A 51 -15.54 -12.80 -14.68
CA ASP A 51 -14.19 -13.26 -15.02
C ASP A 51 -13.31 -13.21 -13.77
N VAL A 52 -12.49 -14.24 -13.55
CA VAL A 52 -11.51 -14.30 -12.45
C VAL A 52 -10.22 -14.87 -12.98
N THR A 53 -9.13 -14.12 -12.83
CA THR A 53 -7.82 -14.50 -13.32
C THR A 53 -6.72 -14.21 -12.31
N ARG A 54 -5.58 -14.90 -12.46
CA ARG A 54 -4.32 -14.57 -11.82
C ARG A 54 -3.36 -14.07 -12.88
N ASP A 55 -2.75 -12.92 -12.65
CA ASP A 55 -1.74 -12.39 -13.57
C ASP A 55 -0.33 -12.94 -13.28
N GLY A 56 0.66 -12.50 -14.09
CA GLY A 56 2.03 -12.97 -13.96
C GLY A 56 2.73 -12.57 -12.66
N ALA A 57 2.34 -11.47 -12.03
CA ALA A 57 2.86 -11.05 -10.72
C ALA A 57 2.15 -11.76 -9.55
N GLY A 58 1.09 -12.51 -9.85
CA GLY A 58 0.30 -13.23 -8.86
C GLY A 58 -0.85 -12.41 -8.27
N ASN A 59 -1.18 -11.26 -8.86
CA ASN A 59 -2.39 -10.54 -8.52
C ASN A 59 -3.61 -11.40 -8.87
N ILE A 60 -4.61 -11.38 -8.01
CA ILE A 60 -5.92 -11.99 -8.30
C ILE A 60 -6.86 -10.87 -8.74
N VAL A 61 -7.45 -11.03 -9.91
CA VAL A 61 -8.33 -10.03 -10.51
C VAL A 61 -9.67 -10.65 -10.85
N GLY A 62 -10.74 -10.10 -10.29
CA GLY A 62 -12.11 -10.46 -10.59
C GLY A 62 -12.83 -9.28 -11.25
N THR A 63 -13.66 -9.55 -12.25
CA THR A 63 -14.44 -8.54 -12.97
C THR A 63 -15.93 -8.82 -12.84
N VAL A 64 -16.70 -7.80 -12.46
CA VAL A 64 -18.15 -7.75 -12.64
C VAL A 64 -18.42 -6.81 -13.80
N LYS A 65 -18.94 -7.37 -14.91
CA LYS A 65 -19.17 -6.64 -16.16
C LYS A 65 -20.35 -5.68 -16.04
N GLY A 66 -20.13 -4.46 -16.51
CA GLY A 66 -21.21 -3.51 -16.76
C GLY A 66 -21.92 -3.74 -18.09
N TYR A 67 -23.06 -3.11 -18.25
CA TYR A 67 -23.88 -3.22 -19.48
C TYR A 67 -23.55 -2.17 -20.54
N GLY A 68 -22.70 -1.20 -20.21
CA GLY A 68 -22.33 -0.09 -21.08
C GLY A 68 -20.83 -0.04 -21.38
N SER A 69 -20.45 0.96 -22.16
CA SER A 69 -19.07 1.32 -22.45
C SER A 69 -18.52 2.35 -21.45
N GLY A 70 -19.10 2.40 -20.24
CA GLY A 70 -18.70 3.35 -19.21
C GLY A 70 -17.32 3.04 -18.62
N ASP A 71 -16.77 4.04 -17.96
CA ASP A 71 -15.49 3.92 -17.27
C ASP A 71 -15.56 2.91 -16.12
N ALA A 72 -14.49 2.15 -15.91
CA ALA A 72 -14.41 1.16 -14.83
C ALA A 72 -14.10 1.80 -13.47
N VAL A 73 -14.56 1.16 -12.39
CA VAL A 73 -14.06 1.38 -11.03
C VAL A 73 -13.18 0.21 -10.64
N VAL A 74 -11.99 0.49 -10.17
CA VAL A 74 -11.04 -0.52 -9.68
C VAL A 74 -11.02 -0.47 -8.16
N MET A 75 -11.20 -1.61 -7.50
CA MET A 75 -11.08 -1.76 -6.06
C MET A 75 -9.84 -2.61 -5.77
N ILE A 76 -8.95 -2.11 -4.92
CA ILE A 76 -7.69 -2.77 -4.60
C ILE A 76 -7.63 -3.08 -3.10
N SER A 77 -7.32 -4.32 -2.79
CA SER A 77 -6.85 -4.77 -1.48
C SER A 77 -5.49 -5.42 -1.65
N HIS A 78 -4.60 -5.24 -0.68
CA HIS A 78 -3.31 -5.91 -0.71
C HIS A 78 -3.26 -7.11 0.23
N VAL A 79 -2.27 -7.95 0.03
CA VAL A 79 -1.82 -8.97 0.98
C VAL A 79 -0.32 -8.79 1.18
N ASP A 80 0.08 -8.59 2.42
CA ASP A 80 1.50 -8.39 2.73
C ASP A 80 2.30 -9.67 2.50
N VAL A 81 3.34 -9.55 1.67
CA VAL A 81 4.40 -10.55 1.56
C VAL A 81 5.41 -10.28 2.66
N MET A 82 5.30 -10.97 3.77
CA MET A 82 6.29 -10.85 4.84
C MET A 82 7.49 -11.73 4.52
N PRO A 83 8.74 -11.21 4.58
CA PRO A 83 9.91 -12.08 4.52
C PRO A 83 9.84 -13.12 5.63
N GLY A 84 10.11 -14.37 5.30
CA GLY A 84 10.07 -15.48 6.24
C GLY A 84 10.84 -15.18 7.52
N SER A 85 10.30 -15.66 8.65
CA SER A 85 10.96 -15.72 9.96
C SER A 85 11.09 -14.41 10.76
N ARG A 86 10.01 -13.84 11.22
CA ARG A 86 10.00 -13.45 12.63
C ARG A 86 8.87 -14.21 13.31
N HIS A 87 9.14 -15.49 13.45
CA HIS A 87 8.45 -16.40 14.32
C HIS A 87 8.54 -15.90 15.72
N GLU A 88 7.75 -15.63 16.50
CA GLU A 88 7.78 -15.47 17.96
C GLU A 88 6.80 -14.43 18.46
N LEU A 89 5.59 -14.44 17.82
CA LEU A 89 4.43 -13.98 18.58
C LEU A 89 3.38 -15.10 18.48
N GLU A 90 3.66 -16.21 19.14
CA GLU A 90 2.66 -17.24 19.39
C GLU A 90 1.46 -16.61 20.08
N GLY A 91 0.28 -16.79 19.50
CA GLY A 91 -0.99 -16.39 20.08
C GLY A 91 -1.81 -15.32 19.33
N LEU A 92 -1.32 -14.72 18.25
CA LEU A 92 -2.07 -13.71 17.50
C LEU A 92 -2.81 -14.32 16.30
N ASN A 93 -3.91 -15.04 16.55
CA ASN A 93 -4.76 -15.63 15.51
C ASN A 93 -5.43 -14.57 14.59
N ALA A 94 -5.53 -13.33 15.01
CA ALA A 94 -6.13 -12.24 14.24
C ALA A 94 -5.12 -11.34 13.50
N ARG A 95 -3.83 -11.71 13.50
CA ARG A 95 -2.77 -10.88 12.89
C ARG A 95 -3.06 -10.56 11.43
N GLY A 96 -2.94 -9.30 11.08
CA GLY A 96 -3.24 -8.79 9.74
C GLY A 96 -4.73 -8.54 9.48
N MET A 97 -5.62 -8.71 10.47
CA MET A 97 -7.06 -8.41 10.27
C MET A 97 -7.27 -6.93 9.93
N ALA A 98 -6.78 -6.01 10.76
CA ALA A 98 -6.90 -4.59 10.49
C ALA A 98 -6.03 -4.16 9.30
N ARG A 99 -4.84 -4.76 9.16
CA ARG A 99 -3.87 -4.36 8.16
C ARG A 99 -4.31 -4.65 6.73
N PHE A 100 -4.85 -5.83 6.43
CA PHE A 100 -5.26 -6.18 5.06
C PHE A 100 -6.46 -7.14 4.96
N LYS A 101 -6.70 -8.04 5.93
CA LYS A 101 -7.74 -9.06 5.79
C LYS A 101 -9.14 -8.46 5.73
N TYR A 102 -9.43 -7.40 6.48
CA TYR A 102 -10.69 -6.66 6.35
C TYR A 102 -10.87 -6.12 4.93
N GLY A 103 -9.82 -5.54 4.36
CA GLY A 103 -9.81 -5.01 2.99
C GLY A 103 -10.10 -6.12 1.97
N VAL A 104 -9.42 -7.26 2.07
CA VAL A 104 -9.64 -8.42 1.18
C VAL A 104 -11.09 -8.90 1.25
N ILE A 105 -11.62 -9.14 2.45
CA ILE A 105 -13.00 -9.63 2.59
C ILE A 105 -14.00 -8.61 2.05
N ALA A 106 -13.87 -7.34 2.45
CA ALA A 106 -14.80 -6.30 2.04
C ALA A 106 -14.78 -6.08 0.53
N ASN A 107 -13.59 -6.12 -0.08
CA ASN A 107 -13.40 -5.98 -1.52
C ASN A 107 -14.16 -7.07 -2.32
N LEU A 108 -13.98 -8.34 -1.94
CA LEU A 108 -14.67 -9.47 -2.60
C LEU A 108 -16.18 -9.39 -2.44
N TYR A 109 -16.63 -9.18 -1.21
CA TYR A 109 -18.05 -9.26 -0.90
C TYR A 109 -18.86 -8.02 -1.27
N SER A 110 -18.21 -6.88 -1.49
CA SER A 110 -18.88 -5.72 -2.09
C SER A 110 -19.27 -5.99 -3.55
N ALA A 111 -18.42 -6.66 -4.32
CA ALA A 111 -18.77 -7.12 -5.67
C ALA A 111 -19.90 -8.18 -5.64
N ALA A 112 -19.85 -9.13 -4.70
CA ALA A 112 -20.91 -10.10 -4.50
C ALA A 112 -22.24 -9.44 -4.12
N LEU A 113 -22.23 -8.42 -3.28
CA LEU A 113 -23.43 -7.67 -2.93
C LEU A 113 -24.02 -6.95 -4.15
N ILE A 114 -23.18 -6.25 -4.92
CA ILE A 114 -23.60 -5.57 -6.17
C ILE A 114 -24.27 -6.58 -7.11
N LYS A 115 -23.62 -7.70 -7.38
CA LYS A 115 -24.16 -8.77 -8.25
C LYS A 115 -25.54 -9.26 -7.77
N ARG A 116 -25.71 -9.46 -6.47
CA ARG A 116 -26.97 -9.93 -5.87
C ARG A 116 -28.09 -8.88 -5.89
N THR A 117 -27.77 -7.60 -6.00
CA THR A 117 -28.81 -6.57 -6.15
C THR A 117 -29.41 -6.55 -7.54
N LEU A 118 -28.73 -7.12 -8.52
CA LEU A 118 -29.08 -7.06 -9.95
C LEU A 118 -29.23 -5.62 -10.47
N LEU A 119 -28.68 -4.63 -9.75
CA LEU A 119 -28.64 -3.26 -10.22
C LEU A 119 -27.55 -3.13 -11.29
N PRO A 120 -27.91 -2.64 -12.48
CA PRO A 120 -26.97 -2.59 -13.59
C PRO A 120 -25.87 -1.55 -13.34
N LEU A 121 -24.67 -1.84 -13.85
CA LEU A 121 -23.53 -0.94 -13.88
C LEU A 121 -23.34 -0.41 -15.31
N THR A 122 -22.92 0.84 -15.45
CA THR A 122 -22.58 1.45 -16.75
C THR A 122 -21.19 1.02 -17.24
N GLY A 123 -20.27 0.75 -16.34
CA GLY A 123 -18.92 0.27 -16.61
C GLY A 123 -18.55 -0.89 -15.70
N ASP A 124 -17.38 -1.48 -15.90
CA ASP A 124 -16.94 -2.63 -15.16
C ASP A 124 -16.53 -2.31 -13.72
N LEU A 125 -16.84 -3.20 -12.80
CA LEU A 125 -16.22 -3.24 -11.50
C LEU A 125 -15.08 -4.27 -11.53
N VAL A 126 -13.85 -3.80 -11.33
CA VAL A 126 -12.65 -4.63 -11.28
C VAL A 126 -12.17 -4.70 -9.82
N VAL A 127 -12.10 -5.91 -9.29
CA VAL A 127 -11.68 -6.18 -7.92
C VAL A 127 -10.33 -6.86 -7.95
N CYS A 128 -9.34 -6.25 -7.28
CA CYS A 128 -7.97 -6.72 -7.29
C CYS A 128 -7.49 -7.04 -5.87
N CYS A 129 -6.81 -8.17 -5.73
CA CYS A 129 -6.03 -8.51 -4.55
C CYS A 129 -4.57 -8.62 -4.96
N VAL A 130 -3.71 -7.75 -4.45
CA VAL A 130 -2.33 -7.59 -4.91
C VAL A 130 -1.31 -8.01 -3.85
N PRO A 131 -0.18 -8.68 -4.21
CA PRO A 131 0.93 -8.89 -3.31
C PRO A 131 1.66 -7.57 -3.04
N ARG A 132 1.93 -7.27 -1.78
CA ARG A 132 2.63 -6.07 -1.35
C ARG A 132 3.84 -6.42 -0.51
N PHE A 133 4.95 -5.76 -0.78
CA PHE A 133 6.21 -5.91 -0.06
C PHE A 133 6.45 -4.72 0.88
N GLU A 134 7.35 -4.85 1.84
CA GLU A 134 7.50 -3.88 2.93
C GLU A 134 7.66 -2.42 2.48
N CYS A 135 8.47 -2.20 1.45
CA CYS A 135 8.82 -0.85 0.99
C CYS A 135 8.61 -0.65 -0.51
N CYS A 136 7.87 -1.53 -1.19
CA CYS A 136 7.58 -1.41 -2.61
C CYS A 136 6.34 -2.18 -3.00
N ASP A 137 5.73 -1.77 -4.10
CA ASP A 137 4.48 -2.32 -4.59
C ASP A 137 4.57 -2.75 -6.06
N PRO A 138 5.35 -3.82 -6.34
CA PRO A 138 5.49 -4.32 -7.70
C PRO A 138 4.20 -4.95 -8.24
N GLY A 139 3.33 -5.45 -7.35
CA GLY A 139 2.05 -6.06 -7.72
C GLY A 139 1.15 -5.07 -8.43
N VAL A 140 0.92 -3.90 -7.83
CA VAL A 140 0.04 -2.89 -8.44
C VAL A 140 0.66 -2.31 -9.72
N LYS A 141 1.98 -2.09 -9.77
CA LYS A 141 2.66 -1.64 -10.99
C LYS A 141 2.45 -2.62 -12.13
N TYR A 142 2.68 -3.91 -11.87
CA TYR A 142 2.46 -4.95 -12.87
C TYR A 142 0.98 -5.03 -13.31
N LEU A 143 0.05 -4.91 -12.37
CA LEU A 143 -1.39 -4.93 -12.64
C LEU A 143 -1.79 -3.85 -13.66
N PHE A 144 -1.39 -2.60 -13.42
CA PHE A 144 -1.77 -1.50 -14.30
C PHE A 144 -1.00 -1.51 -15.63
N ASP A 145 0.30 -1.78 -15.61
CA ASP A 145 1.16 -1.69 -16.80
C ASP A 145 0.93 -2.84 -17.78
N ASN A 146 0.59 -4.03 -17.29
CA ASN A 146 0.52 -5.23 -18.11
C ASN A 146 -0.88 -5.80 -18.26
N PHE A 147 -1.73 -5.69 -17.22
CA PHE A 147 -3.02 -6.34 -17.20
C PHE A 147 -4.18 -5.38 -17.48
N LEU A 148 -4.31 -4.31 -16.71
CA LEU A 148 -5.44 -3.38 -16.85
C LEU A 148 -5.34 -2.51 -18.09
N LYS A 149 -4.14 -2.11 -18.50
CA LYS A 149 -3.90 -1.31 -19.72
C LYS A 149 -4.55 -1.91 -20.97
N ASN A 150 -4.62 -3.23 -21.04
CA ASN A 150 -5.14 -3.96 -22.20
C ASN A 150 -6.60 -4.41 -22.04
N ARG A 151 -7.23 -4.25 -20.87
CA ARG A 151 -8.56 -4.79 -20.57
C ARG A 151 -9.63 -3.75 -20.28
N THR A 152 -9.25 -2.57 -19.82
CA THR A 152 -10.19 -1.48 -19.51
C THR A 152 -9.86 -0.25 -20.32
N ASN A 153 -10.83 0.26 -21.06
CA ASN A 153 -10.62 1.46 -21.90
C ASN A 153 -10.34 2.70 -21.07
N LYS A 154 -10.97 2.84 -19.89
CA LYS A 154 -10.80 3.98 -19.01
C LYS A 154 -11.14 3.59 -17.57
N ILE A 155 -10.40 4.13 -16.62
CA ILE A 155 -10.64 3.96 -15.19
C ILE A 155 -11.16 5.27 -14.62
N LYS A 156 -12.40 5.27 -14.13
CA LYS A 156 -13.05 6.41 -13.50
C LYS A 156 -12.42 6.76 -12.17
N GLY A 157 -12.04 5.73 -11.42
CA GLY A 157 -11.38 5.89 -10.14
C GLY A 157 -11.00 4.57 -9.50
N VAL A 158 -10.14 4.67 -8.47
CA VAL A 158 -9.64 3.56 -7.68
C VAL A 158 -10.10 3.72 -6.24
N VAL A 159 -10.56 2.64 -5.63
CA VAL A 159 -10.87 2.54 -4.20
C VAL A 159 -9.86 1.60 -3.55
N LEU A 160 -9.06 2.14 -2.65
CA LEU A 160 -8.11 1.37 -1.84
C LEU A 160 -8.85 0.87 -0.60
N CYS A 161 -8.92 -0.46 -0.45
CA CYS A 161 -9.65 -1.12 0.63
C CYS A 161 -8.78 -1.23 1.88
N GLU A 162 -8.31 -0.09 2.37
CA GLU A 162 -7.38 0.08 3.48
C GLU A 162 -8.11 0.56 4.76
N PRO A 163 -7.50 0.42 5.96
CA PRO A 163 -8.05 0.94 7.19
C PRO A 163 -8.21 2.47 7.14
N THR A 164 -9.42 2.97 7.27
CA THR A 164 -9.74 4.40 7.26
C THR A 164 -10.72 4.82 8.35
N GLY A 165 -11.14 3.88 9.22
CA GLY A 165 -12.23 4.13 10.16
C GLY A 165 -13.54 4.54 9.47
N PHE A 166 -13.76 4.06 8.24
CA PHE A 166 -14.87 4.44 7.36
C PHE A 166 -14.86 5.91 6.91
N ASN A 167 -13.73 6.61 6.99
CA ASN A 167 -13.52 7.89 6.32
C ASN A 167 -13.14 7.67 4.84
N VAL A 168 -13.25 8.74 4.06
CA VAL A 168 -12.76 8.77 2.67
C VAL A 168 -11.36 9.38 2.70
N ASN A 169 -10.34 8.52 2.75
CA ASN A 169 -8.97 9.00 2.76
C ASN A 169 -8.51 9.37 1.34
N ILE A 170 -7.89 10.55 1.22
CA ILE A 170 -7.49 11.17 -0.05
C ILE A 170 -5.99 11.42 -0.15
N GLY A 171 -5.17 10.77 0.66
CA GLY A 171 -3.73 10.92 0.60
C GLY A 171 -2.95 10.33 1.76
N HIS A 172 -1.64 10.19 1.54
CA HIS A 172 -0.67 9.82 2.58
C HIS A 172 0.72 10.39 2.28
N LYS A 173 1.60 10.31 3.29
CA LYS A 173 3.02 10.66 3.18
C LYS A 173 3.76 9.65 2.30
N GLY A 174 4.84 10.08 1.66
CA GLY A 174 5.77 9.18 1.01
C GLY A 174 6.62 8.39 2.01
N ARG A 175 7.14 7.24 1.58
CA ARG A 175 8.14 6.44 2.28
C ARG A 175 9.16 5.95 1.28
N MET A 176 10.44 6.09 1.60
CA MET A 176 11.51 5.53 0.79
C MET A 176 12.64 4.98 1.65
N GLU A 177 13.32 3.95 1.17
CA GLU A 177 14.60 3.52 1.68
C GLU A 177 15.70 3.96 0.72
N TYR A 178 16.74 4.60 1.25
CA TYR A 178 17.90 4.99 0.48
C TYR A 178 19.21 4.65 1.19
N GLU A 179 20.25 4.50 0.39
CA GLU A 179 21.58 4.19 0.88
C GLU A 179 22.51 5.39 0.70
N ILE A 180 23.30 5.67 1.73
CA ILE A 180 24.48 6.51 1.63
C ILE A 180 25.68 5.57 1.62
N VAL A 181 26.33 5.45 0.48
CA VAL A 181 27.50 4.59 0.29
C VAL A 181 28.75 5.43 0.37
N VAL A 182 29.61 5.08 1.30
CA VAL A 182 30.91 5.73 1.54
C VAL A 182 32.01 4.74 1.29
N LYS A 183 32.91 5.07 0.36
CA LYS A 183 34.08 4.25 0.01
C LYS A 183 35.35 5.03 0.21
N GLY A 184 36.35 4.38 0.80
CA GLY A 184 37.66 4.98 1.03
C GLY A 184 38.78 3.95 0.93
N LYS A 185 39.96 4.40 0.51
CA LYS A 185 41.17 3.55 0.48
C LYS A 185 41.72 3.40 1.89
N LEU A 186 42.04 2.15 2.27
CA LEU A 186 42.91 1.90 3.40
C LEU A 186 44.36 2.27 3.02
N LYS A 187 44.98 3.12 3.81
CA LYS A 187 46.44 3.21 3.72
C LYS A 187 47.07 1.90 4.21
N LYS A 188 47.94 1.32 3.39
CA LYS A 188 48.45 -0.07 3.49
C LYS A 188 49.19 -0.45 4.77
N ASN A 189 49.49 0.50 5.66
CA ASN A 189 50.34 0.26 6.83
C ASN A 189 49.55 0.24 8.13
N PHE A 190 48.87 -0.88 8.39
CA PHE A 190 48.28 -1.19 9.67
C PHE A 190 49.34 -1.13 10.82
N LEU A 191 50.56 -1.54 10.50
CA LEU A 191 51.69 -1.51 11.47
C LEU A 191 52.21 -0.08 11.77
N GLU A 192 51.92 0.89 10.92
CA GLU A 192 52.37 2.30 11.15
C GLU A 192 51.26 3.16 11.81
N ASN A 193 50.18 2.58 12.27
CA ASN A 193 49.08 3.30 12.94
C ASN A 193 48.48 4.49 12.15
N ARG A 194 48.66 4.52 10.83
CA ARG A 194 48.27 5.62 9.91
C ARG A 194 47.11 5.25 8.98
N GLY A 195 46.40 4.16 9.26
CA GLY A 195 45.21 3.74 8.48
C GLY A 195 43.96 4.49 8.91
N MET A 196 43.10 4.84 7.93
CA MET A 196 41.78 5.39 8.23
C MET A 196 40.92 4.29 8.90
N ASN A 197 40.44 4.56 10.13
CA ASN A 197 39.45 3.70 10.76
C ASN A 197 38.06 3.98 10.16
N MET A 198 37.69 3.25 9.09
CA MET A 198 36.41 3.44 8.41
C MET A 198 35.21 3.27 9.35
N LEU A 199 35.29 2.39 10.36
CA LEU A 199 34.21 2.28 11.36
C LEU A 199 34.08 3.58 12.17
N GLY A 200 35.20 4.21 12.56
CA GLY A 200 35.18 5.50 13.27
C GLY A 200 34.60 6.62 12.42
N THR A 201 34.79 6.58 11.09
CA THR A 201 34.26 7.61 10.19
C THR A 201 32.74 7.57 10.00
N MET A 202 32.06 6.47 10.39
CA MET A 202 30.61 6.35 10.29
C MET A 202 29.88 7.23 11.31
N PHE A 203 30.41 7.38 12.53
CA PHE A 203 29.74 8.06 13.64
C PHE A 203 29.43 9.54 13.34
N PRO A 204 30.31 10.33 12.75
CA PRO A 204 30.00 11.71 12.36
C PRO A 204 28.81 11.80 11.37
N LEU A 205 28.74 10.90 10.40
CA LEU A 205 27.61 10.86 9.45
C LEU A 205 26.30 10.51 10.15
N ILE A 206 26.31 9.48 11.00
CA ILE A 206 25.15 9.06 11.80
C ILE A 206 24.67 10.24 12.66
N SER A 207 25.57 10.93 13.36
CA SER A 207 25.25 12.08 14.20
C SER A 207 24.62 13.23 13.41
N GLU A 208 25.12 13.52 12.21
CA GLU A 208 24.53 14.57 11.36
C GLU A 208 23.13 14.17 10.84
N LEU A 209 22.91 12.90 10.49
CA LEU A 209 21.60 12.39 10.09
C LEU A 209 20.59 12.46 11.24
N GLU A 210 21.00 12.15 12.45
CA GLU A 210 20.16 12.28 13.65
C GLU A 210 19.79 13.75 13.95
N LYS A 211 20.71 14.70 13.74
CA LYS A 211 20.39 16.13 13.84
C LYS A 211 19.32 16.53 12.83
N VAL A 212 19.45 16.08 11.57
CA VAL A 212 18.46 16.35 10.52
C VAL A 212 17.10 15.77 10.87
N SER A 213 17.05 14.59 11.52
CA SER A 213 15.79 13.96 11.91
C SER A 213 14.95 14.81 12.87
N LYS A 214 15.57 15.71 13.60
CA LYS A 214 14.92 16.61 14.56
C LYS A 214 14.29 17.86 13.92
N ASP A 215 14.68 18.18 12.69
CA ASP A 215 14.20 19.37 11.96
C ASP A 215 13.69 19.00 10.56
N LEU A 216 12.64 18.20 10.53
CA LEU A 216 11.99 17.74 9.30
C LEU A 216 10.64 18.46 9.10
N PRO A 217 10.22 18.64 7.83
CA PRO A 217 8.96 19.28 7.50
C PRO A 217 7.75 18.65 8.17
N ASN A 218 6.73 19.47 8.43
CA ASN A 218 5.46 19.06 8.99
C ASN A 218 4.32 19.50 8.07
N ASN A 219 3.46 18.54 7.72
CA ASN A 219 2.23 18.80 6.97
C ASN A 219 1.06 18.84 7.94
N VAL A 220 0.18 19.84 7.80
CA VAL A 220 -0.96 20.08 8.71
C VAL A 220 -1.93 18.88 8.79
N ASN A 221 -2.12 18.14 7.69
CA ASN A 221 -3.06 17.04 7.61
C ASN A 221 -2.42 15.67 7.93
N MET A 222 -1.14 15.50 7.54
CA MET A 222 -0.46 14.20 7.60
C MET A 222 0.57 14.10 8.71
N GLY A 223 0.87 15.22 9.41
CA GLY A 223 1.89 15.27 10.44
C GLY A 223 3.31 15.34 9.89
N ARG A 224 4.27 15.12 10.76
CA ARG A 224 5.69 15.35 10.50
C ARG A 224 6.31 14.27 9.64
N SER A 225 7.27 14.65 8.83
CA SER A 225 8.24 13.77 8.17
C SER A 225 9.11 13.05 9.20
N GLY A 226 9.65 11.88 8.85
CA GLY A 226 10.49 11.06 9.72
C GLY A 226 11.75 10.59 9.02
N LEU A 227 12.83 10.40 9.76
CA LEU A 227 14.07 9.79 9.30
C LEU A 227 14.54 8.82 10.38
N ARG A 228 14.82 7.58 9.98
CA ARG A 228 15.39 6.54 10.85
C ARG A 228 16.53 5.86 10.13
N ILE A 229 17.66 5.71 10.81
CA ILE A 229 18.71 4.83 10.34
C ILE A 229 18.23 3.40 10.58
N LYS A 230 18.05 2.65 9.48
CA LYS A 230 17.51 1.29 9.50
C LYS A 230 18.62 0.28 9.71
N ASP A 231 19.75 0.49 9.02
CA ASP A 231 20.87 -0.44 9.07
C ASP A 231 22.19 0.28 8.73
N VAL A 232 23.28 -0.31 9.19
CA VAL A 232 24.63 0.11 8.82
C VAL A 232 25.44 -1.13 8.45
N LEU A 233 25.79 -1.23 7.18
CA LEU A 233 26.51 -2.36 6.62
C LEU A 233 27.96 -1.97 6.38
N TYR A 234 28.90 -2.72 6.96
CA TYR A 234 30.33 -2.54 6.71
C TYR A 234 30.85 -3.70 5.90
N ARG A 235 31.48 -3.40 4.77
CA ARG A 235 32.29 -4.35 4.04
C ARG A 235 33.76 -3.99 4.29
N GLY A 236 34.43 -4.85 5.02
CA GLY A 236 35.87 -4.74 5.26
C GLY A 236 36.67 -4.74 3.98
N TYR A 237 37.97 -4.65 4.12
CA TYR A 237 38.93 -4.62 3.04
C TYR A 237 38.63 -5.65 1.92
N ASN A 238 38.55 -5.14 0.71
CA ASN A 238 38.48 -5.96 -0.50
C ASN A 238 39.83 -5.86 -1.23
N ALA A 239 40.55 -6.98 -1.29
CA ALA A 239 41.86 -7.06 -1.92
C ALA A 239 41.88 -6.76 -3.43
N ARG A 240 40.71 -6.76 -4.09
CA ARG A 240 40.61 -6.48 -5.53
C ARG A 240 40.67 -5.01 -5.88
N ASP A 241 40.12 -4.15 -5.04
CA ASP A 241 40.02 -2.70 -5.30
C ASP A 241 40.68 -1.83 -4.24
N ASP A 242 41.32 -2.43 -3.22
CA ASP A 242 42.00 -1.75 -2.11
C ASP A 242 41.06 -0.78 -1.34
N MET A 243 39.75 -1.05 -1.36
CA MET A 243 38.71 -0.17 -0.83
C MET A 243 37.97 -0.80 0.34
N ASN A 244 37.64 0.03 1.32
CA ASN A 244 36.63 -0.28 2.29
C ASN A 244 35.34 0.43 1.91
N GLU A 245 34.22 -0.18 2.21
CA GLU A 245 32.89 0.37 1.99
C GLU A 245 32.05 0.23 3.24
N PHE A 246 31.38 1.30 3.61
CA PHE A 246 30.21 1.18 4.48
C PHE A 246 28.98 1.82 3.83
N ARG A 247 27.83 1.33 4.23
CA ARG A 247 26.51 1.82 3.79
C ARG A 247 25.69 2.17 4.99
N VAL A 248 25.07 3.33 4.98
CA VAL A 248 24.01 3.70 5.92
C VAL A 248 22.69 3.58 5.16
N VAL A 249 21.83 2.67 5.62
CA VAL A 249 20.48 2.49 5.07
C VAL A 249 19.53 3.35 5.89
N VAL A 250 18.81 4.23 5.21
CA VAL A 250 17.91 5.21 5.84
C VAL A 250 16.48 4.91 5.39
N ASP A 251 15.56 4.77 6.34
CA ASP A 251 14.12 4.73 6.14
C ASP A 251 13.58 6.15 6.34
N ARG A 252 13.00 6.74 5.31
CA ARG A 252 12.57 8.13 5.24
C ARG A 252 11.08 8.21 4.93
N ILE A 253 10.32 8.82 5.86
CA ILE A 253 8.93 9.22 5.63
C ILE A 253 8.92 10.70 5.29
N PHE A 254 8.23 11.09 4.21
CA PHE A 254 8.27 12.45 3.72
C PHE A 254 6.90 12.98 3.27
N VAL A 255 6.69 14.28 3.48
CA VAL A 255 5.44 14.96 3.13
C VAL A 255 5.39 15.28 1.62
N PRO A 256 4.21 15.55 1.06
CA PRO A 256 4.04 15.85 -0.37
C PRO A 256 4.84 17.05 -0.89
N ASP A 257 5.23 17.97 -0.01
CA ASP A 257 6.06 19.15 -0.36
C ASP A 257 7.53 18.81 -0.54
N GLU A 258 7.95 17.59 -0.22
CA GLU A 258 9.31 17.10 -0.43
C GLU A 258 9.37 16.20 -1.68
N SER A 259 10.52 16.17 -2.36
CA SER A 259 10.76 15.23 -3.47
C SER A 259 11.92 14.29 -3.14
N GLU A 260 11.86 13.07 -3.72
CA GLU A 260 12.94 12.07 -3.64
C GLU A 260 14.31 12.69 -3.99
N GLY A 261 14.39 13.37 -5.15
CA GLY A 261 15.63 13.97 -5.61
C GLY A 261 16.21 15.01 -4.66
N ALA A 262 15.35 15.84 -4.03
CA ALA A 262 15.78 16.81 -3.03
C ALA A 262 16.31 16.13 -1.76
N ILE A 263 15.65 15.06 -1.31
CA ILE A 263 16.06 14.27 -0.13
C ILE A 263 17.44 13.62 -0.39
N LEU A 264 17.60 12.94 -1.52
CA LEU A 264 18.87 12.30 -1.91
C LEU A 264 20.01 13.32 -2.06
N THR A 265 19.72 14.48 -2.66
CA THR A 265 20.69 15.58 -2.80
C THR A 265 21.12 16.13 -1.43
N LYS A 266 20.16 16.35 -0.53
CA LYS A 266 20.45 16.78 0.85
C LYS A 266 21.29 15.77 1.60
N ALA A 267 20.97 14.48 1.52
CA ALA A 267 21.75 13.40 2.13
C ALA A 267 23.19 13.36 1.60
N LYS A 268 23.35 13.48 0.28
CA LYS A 268 24.68 13.55 -0.36
C LYS A 268 25.49 14.77 0.09
N THR A 269 24.84 15.93 0.22
CA THR A 269 25.48 17.15 0.66
C THR A 269 25.97 17.03 2.11
N ILE A 270 25.15 16.46 2.99
CA ILE A 270 25.51 16.19 4.39
C ILE A 270 26.73 15.26 4.44
N ALA A 271 26.69 14.15 3.74
CA ALA A 271 27.79 13.19 3.74
C ALA A 271 29.08 13.79 3.17
N ARG A 272 29.01 14.58 2.08
CA ARG A 272 30.16 15.28 1.52
C ARG A 272 30.76 16.32 2.48
N LYS A 273 29.92 17.02 3.25
CA LYS A 273 30.39 17.97 4.27
C LYS A 273 31.12 17.23 5.38
N VAL A 274 30.62 16.12 5.86
CA VAL A 274 31.27 15.27 6.88
C VAL A 274 32.67 14.84 6.46
N TYR A 275 32.83 14.48 5.17
CA TYR A 275 34.09 13.96 4.63
C TYR A 275 34.87 14.97 3.80
N SER A 276 34.64 16.26 3.97
CA SER A 276 35.27 17.33 3.14
C SER A 276 36.78 17.40 3.25
N SER A 277 37.35 16.98 4.40
CA SER A 277 38.82 16.91 4.63
C SER A 277 39.47 15.64 4.05
N GLU A 278 38.69 14.67 3.62
CA GLU A 278 39.16 13.33 3.24
C GLU A 278 39.15 13.15 1.71
N SER A 279 40.26 13.47 1.06
CA SER A 279 40.39 13.44 -0.40
C SER A 279 40.24 12.07 -1.03
N GLU A 280 40.42 10.99 -0.26
CA GLU A 280 40.32 9.60 -0.73
C GLU A 280 38.95 8.97 -0.49
N ILE A 281 37.98 9.73 0.07
CA ILE A 281 36.62 9.26 0.29
C ILE A 281 35.69 9.66 -0.88
N THR A 282 34.91 8.69 -1.35
CA THR A 282 33.81 8.91 -2.29
C THR A 282 32.47 8.67 -1.63
N VAL A 283 31.47 9.52 -1.93
CA VAL A 283 30.11 9.41 -1.40
C VAL A 283 29.12 9.30 -2.55
N ARG A 284 28.23 8.32 -2.45
CA ARG A 284 27.08 8.15 -3.34
C ARG A 284 25.80 8.01 -2.52
N THR A 285 24.69 8.53 -3.04
CA THR A 285 23.35 8.33 -2.51
C THR A 285 22.48 7.74 -3.59
N MET A 286 21.67 6.75 -3.26
CA MET A 286 20.79 6.10 -4.20
C MET A 286 19.58 5.49 -3.50
N LEU A 287 18.44 5.36 -4.20
CA LEU A 287 17.34 4.56 -3.71
C LEU A 287 17.78 3.11 -3.52
N SER A 288 17.36 2.52 -2.42
CA SER A 288 17.53 1.09 -2.21
C SER A 288 16.67 0.32 -3.21
N LYS A 289 17.20 -0.79 -3.70
CA LYS A 289 16.50 -1.70 -4.62
C LYS A 289 16.41 -3.07 -4.02
N GLU A 290 15.31 -3.74 -4.28
CA GLU A 290 15.08 -5.12 -3.85
C GLU A 290 14.84 -6.02 -5.05
N ARG A 291 15.49 -7.18 -5.05
CA ARG A 291 15.16 -8.26 -5.98
C ARG A 291 14.08 -9.11 -5.34
N LEU A 292 12.96 -9.19 -6.02
CA LEU A 292 11.78 -9.87 -5.53
C LEU A 292 11.48 -11.05 -6.43
N LYS A 293 11.01 -12.13 -5.85
CA LYS A 293 10.44 -13.25 -6.56
C LYS A 293 9.02 -13.45 -6.07
N THR A 294 8.06 -13.33 -6.97
CA THR A 294 6.65 -13.57 -6.64
C THR A 294 6.39 -15.05 -6.43
N HIS A 295 5.27 -15.40 -5.81
CA HIS A 295 4.87 -16.80 -5.62
C HIS A 295 4.56 -17.52 -6.96
N THR A 296 4.35 -16.76 -8.02
CA THR A 296 4.21 -17.29 -9.40
C THR A 296 5.54 -17.52 -10.09
N GLY A 297 6.67 -17.17 -9.46
CA GLY A 297 8.01 -17.33 -9.98
C GLY A 297 8.55 -16.15 -10.81
N LEU A 298 7.77 -15.07 -11.00
CA LEU A 298 8.24 -13.88 -11.68
C LEU A 298 9.31 -13.17 -10.83
N GLU A 299 10.48 -12.93 -11.44
CA GLU A 299 11.54 -12.15 -10.83
C GLU A 299 11.48 -10.70 -11.30
N MET A 300 11.61 -9.76 -10.38
CA MET A 300 11.59 -8.33 -10.66
C MET A 300 12.52 -7.57 -9.72
N VAL A 301 12.93 -6.39 -10.15
CA VAL A 301 13.67 -5.45 -9.30
C VAL A 301 12.77 -4.26 -9.06
N SER A 302 12.54 -3.93 -7.79
CA SER A 302 11.73 -2.79 -7.40
C SER A 302 12.55 -1.79 -6.60
N GLU A 303 12.34 -0.51 -6.84
CA GLU A 303 12.83 0.56 -5.99
C GLU A 303 11.98 0.60 -4.73
N LYS A 304 12.64 0.83 -3.59
CA LYS A 304 11.96 0.90 -2.29
C LYS A 304 11.41 2.30 -2.06
N GLU A 305 10.33 2.59 -2.77
CA GLU A 305 9.65 3.87 -2.69
C GLU A 305 8.13 3.74 -2.79
N PHE A 306 7.44 4.47 -1.92
CA PHE A 306 6.06 4.87 -2.06
C PHE A 306 6.02 6.40 -2.14
N LYS A 307 5.58 6.95 -3.24
CA LYS A 307 5.44 8.40 -3.42
C LYS A 307 4.32 8.95 -2.55
N PRO A 308 4.47 10.15 -2.00
CA PRO A 308 3.35 10.83 -1.35
C PRO A 308 2.31 11.22 -2.39
N TRP A 309 1.05 11.23 -1.99
CA TRP A 309 -0.01 11.71 -2.86
C TRP A 309 -1.12 12.40 -2.09
N ILE A 310 -1.76 13.33 -2.75
CA ILE A 310 -3.01 13.98 -2.32
C ILE A 310 -3.92 14.05 -3.52
N MET A 311 -5.14 13.55 -3.38
CA MET A 311 -6.20 13.82 -4.32
C MET A 311 -6.96 15.07 -3.87
N GLU A 312 -7.26 15.94 -4.81
CA GLU A 312 -8.05 17.13 -4.55
C GLU A 312 -9.47 16.75 -4.11
N SER A 313 -9.89 17.24 -2.93
CA SER A 313 -11.18 16.89 -2.32
C SER A 313 -12.41 17.28 -3.16
N HIS A 314 -12.26 18.24 -4.08
CA HIS A 314 -13.33 18.67 -4.96
C HIS A 314 -13.54 17.80 -6.22
N LYS A 315 -12.66 16.83 -6.47
CA LYS A 315 -12.83 15.94 -7.62
C LYS A 315 -14.12 15.12 -7.50
N PRO A 316 -14.88 14.99 -8.59
CA PRO A 316 -16.20 14.34 -8.57
C PRO A 316 -16.18 12.95 -7.92
N PHE A 317 -15.18 12.13 -8.20
CA PHE A 317 -15.06 10.78 -7.65
C PHE A 317 -15.00 10.78 -6.10
N ALA A 318 -14.25 11.72 -5.49
CA ALA A 318 -14.16 11.85 -4.03
C ALA A 318 -15.45 12.41 -3.44
N VAL A 319 -15.97 13.49 -4.03
CA VAL A 319 -17.19 14.17 -3.56
C VAL A 319 -18.38 13.23 -3.57
N GLU A 320 -18.61 12.53 -4.69
CA GLU A 320 -19.74 11.61 -4.83
C GLU A 320 -19.59 10.38 -3.90
N SER A 321 -18.36 9.91 -3.69
CA SER A 321 -18.09 8.82 -2.76
C SER A 321 -18.39 9.23 -1.31
N LEU A 322 -17.94 10.41 -0.86
CA LEU A 322 -18.24 10.90 0.46
C LEU A 322 -19.75 11.16 0.65
N LYS A 323 -20.38 11.79 -0.32
CA LYS A 323 -21.80 12.13 -0.31
C LYS A 323 -22.68 10.89 -0.18
N CYS A 324 -22.43 9.84 -0.98
CA CYS A 324 -23.22 8.62 -0.89
C CYS A 324 -23.09 7.90 0.45
N LEU A 325 -21.91 7.94 1.07
CA LEU A 325 -21.71 7.38 2.40
C LEU A 325 -22.50 8.13 3.47
N THR A 326 -22.41 9.47 3.50
CA THR A 326 -23.11 10.31 4.48
C THR A 326 -24.63 10.21 4.34
N GLU A 327 -25.16 10.20 3.12
CA GLU A 327 -26.58 9.99 2.81
C GLU A 327 -27.10 8.62 3.32
N ASN A 328 -26.21 7.64 3.45
CA ASN A 328 -26.54 6.29 3.92
C ASN A 328 -26.13 6.01 5.38
N GLY A 329 -25.84 7.05 6.17
CA GLY A 329 -25.67 6.96 7.61
C GLY A 329 -24.24 6.68 8.08
N PHE A 330 -23.24 6.82 7.20
CA PHE A 330 -21.84 6.84 7.62
C PHE A 330 -21.48 8.25 8.15
N LYS A 331 -20.76 8.29 9.26
CA LYS A 331 -20.15 9.52 9.78
C LYS A 331 -18.77 9.74 9.14
N SER A 332 -18.72 9.75 7.81
CA SER A 332 -17.50 9.85 7.04
C SER A 332 -17.10 11.30 6.78
N ASN A 333 -15.81 11.55 6.77
CA ASN A 333 -15.19 12.81 6.36
C ASN A 333 -14.04 12.51 5.41
N PHE A 334 -13.48 13.54 4.76
CA PHE A 334 -12.17 13.40 4.11
C PHE A 334 -11.10 13.23 5.17
N GLY A 335 -10.18 12.30 4.93
CA GLY A 335 -9.08 11.97 5.83
C GLY A 335 -7.77 11.72 5.07
N PHE A 336 -6.74 11.46 5.86
CA PHE A 336 -5.40 11.14 5.38
C PHE A 336 -4.81 10.04 6.25
N TRP A 337 -4.03 9.15 5.66
CA TRP A 337 -3.22 8.22 6.43
C TRP A 337 -1.95 8.92 6.94
N ARG A 338 -1.60 8.63 8.17
CA ARG A 338 -0.44 9.23 8.86
C ARG A 338 0.74 8.29 9.00
N SER A 339 0.48 6.99 9.10
CA SER A 339 1.47 5.96 9.45
C SER A 339 1.62 4.89 8.38
N ILE A 340 0.65 4.73 7.48
CA ILE A 340 0.71 3.74 6.41
C ILE A 340 0.87 4.40 5.04
N VAL A 341 1.40 3.63 4.11
CA VAL A 341 1.50 3.96 2.69
C VAL A 341 0.65 2.97 1.89
N THR A 342 0.16 3.37 0.72
CA THR A 342 -0.80 2.60 -0.05
C THR A 342 -0.46 2.60 -1.53
N GLU A 343 -1.16 1.78 -2.31
CA GLU A 343 -1.09 1.69 -3.77
C GLU A 343 -1.45 3.02 -4.46
N GLY A 344 -2.00 3.99 -3.71
CA GLY A 344 -2.22 5.37 -4.17
C GLY A 344 -0.95 6.08 -4.63
N SER A 345 0.22 5.64 -4.14
CA SER A 345 1.53 6.06 -4.65
C SER A 345 1.66 5.83 -6.15
N TYR A 346 1.13 4.71 -6.66
CA TYR A 346 1.16 4.42 -8.08
C TYR A 346 -0.09 4.94 -8.80
N THR A 347 -1.27 4.64 -8.29
CA THR A 347 -2.53 4.96 -8.97
C THR A 347 -2.79 6.47 -9.03
N CYS A 348 -2.56 7.20 -7.94
CA CYS A 348 -2.79 8.65 -7.87
C CYS A 348 -1.52 9.45 -8.20
N ALA A 349 -0.37 9.14 -7.58
CA ALA A 349 0.83 9.96 -7.79
C ALA A 349 1.44 9.77 -9.17
N ASP A 350 1.54 8.54 -9.71
CA ASP A 350 2.13 8.27 -11.01
C ASP A 350 1.11 8.32 -12.15
N LEU A 351 0.03 7.53 -12.06
CA LEU A 351 -0.95 7.39 -13.15
C LEU A 351 -2.00 8.50 -13.20
N LYS A 352 -2.08 9.36 -12.16
CA LYS A 352 -3.06 10.46 -12.06
C LYS A 352 -4.51 10.00 -12.12
N ILE A 353 -4.80 8.76 -11.75
CA ILE A 353 -6.15 8.23 -11.66
C ILE A 353 -6.77 8.70 -10.34
N PRO A 354 -8.02 9.21 -10.35
CA PRO A 354 -8.73 9.56 -9.11
C PRO A 354 -8.74 8.37 -8.15
N THR A 355 -8.16 8.55 -6.96
CA THR A 355 -7.97 7.47 -5.99
C THR A 355 -8.46 7.92 -4.62
N ILE A 356 -9.22 7.07 -3.94
CA ILE A 356 -9.65 7.26 -2.55
C ILE A 356 -9.37 5.99 -1.75
N GLY A 357 -9.30 6.13 -0.44
CA GLY A 357 -9.32 4.99 0.46
C GLY A 357 -10.64 4.89 1.21
N PHE A 358 -11.15 3.67 1.39
CA PHE A 358 -12.31 3.41 2.24
C PHE A 358 -12.31 1.97 2.74
N GLY A 359 -12.30 1.77 4.06
CA GLY A 359 -12.35 0.43 4.62
C GLY A 359 -12.56 0.40 6.13
N ALA A 360 -12.72 -0.81 6.62
CA ALA A 360 -12.83 -1.12 8.03
C ALA A 360 -11.46 -1.08 8.72
N GLY A 361 -11.49 -0.90 10.04
CA GLY A 361 -10.29 -0.79 10.87
C GLY A 361 -9.76 0.63 10.95
N GLU A 362 -9.12 0.92 12.06
CA GLU A 362 -8.40 2.15 12.28
C GLU A 362 -6.92 1.95 11.97
N GLU A 363 -6.23 3.00 11.59
CA GLU A 363 -4.79 2.95 11.34
C GLU A 363 -4.01 2.51 12.60
N ASP A 364 -4.45 2.94 13.76
CA ASP A 364 -3.85 2.60 15.05
C ASP A 364 -4.04 1.12 15.42
N ASP A 365 -5.12 0.47 14.95
CA ASP A 365 -5.37 -0.97 15.18
C ASP A 365 -4.21 -1.83 14.62
N ILE A 366 -3.54 -1.39 13.55
CA ILE A 366 -2.43 -2.12 12.89
C ILE A 366 -1.22 -2.32 13.83
N TYR A 367 -1.00 -1.36 14.72
CA TYR A 367 0.18 -1.32 15.60
C TYR A 367 -0.13 -1.71 17.04
N SER A 368 -1.41 -1.88 17.39
CA SER A 368 -1.84 -2.16 18.77
C SER A 368 -1.47 -3.57 19.28
N GLY A 369 -1.18 -4.50 18.38
CA GLY A 369 -0.96 -5.91 18.72
C GLY A 369 -2.23 -6.65 19.18
N GLU A 370 -3.35 -5.97 19.34
CA GLU A 370 -4.66 -6.50 19.77
C GLU A 370 -5.70 -6.45 18.64
N GLU A 371 -5.36 -6.95 17.47
CA GLU A 371 -6.30 -7.01 16.35
C GLU A 371 -7.46 -7.96 16.68
N LYS A 372 -8.67 -7.41 16.81
CA LYS A 372 -9.88 -8.20 17.08
C LYS A 372 -10.70 -8.38 15.79
N PHE A 373 -11.12 -9.61 15.54
CA PHE A 373 -12.09 -9.90 14.50
C PHE A 373 -13.43 -9.22 14.79
N SER A 374 -13.99 -8.50 13.82
CA SER A 374 -15.30 -7.88 13.92
C SER A 374 -16.10 -8.06 12.62
N LEU A 375 -17.12 -8.89 12.67
CA LEU A 375 -18.00 -9.11 11.54
C LEU A 375 -18.79 -7.84 11.17
N ASP A 376 -19.21 -7.05 12.15
CA ASP A 376 -19.90 -5.78 11.91
C ASP A 376 -19.03 -4.77 11.15
N LYS A 377 -17.74 -4.66 11.47
CA LYS A 377 -16.80 -3.81 10.71
C LYS A 377 -16.72 -4.28 9.25
N ILE A 378 -16.67 -5.59 9.01
CA ILE A 378 -16.63 -6.17 7.64
C ILE A 378 -17.92 -5.85 6.90
N GLU A 379 -19.07 -6.17 7.46
CA GLU A 379 -20.38 -5.94 6.84
C GLU A 379 -20.58 -4.46 6.49
N ARG A 380 -20.17 -3.59 7.38
CA ARG A 380 -20.24 -2.15 7.17
C ARG A 380 -19.32 -1.68 6.05
N ALA A 381 -18.10 -2.24 5.95
CA ALA A 381 -17.18 -1.95 4.85
C ALA A 381 -17.73 -2.45 3.50
N VAL A 382 -18.24 -3.68 3.44
CA VAL A 382 -18.90 -4.25 2.25
C VAL A 382 -20.04 -3.34 1.77
N TYR A 383 -20.88 -2.90 2.70
CA TYR A 383 -21.98 -2.01 2.36
C TYR A 383 -21.51 -0.65 1.83
N GLY A 384 -20.56 -0.01 2.51
CA GLY A 384 -20.04 1.29 2.10
C GLY A 384 -19.33 1.26 0.74
N GLN A 385 -18.48 0.24 0.50
CA GLN A 385 -17.81 0.05 -0.78
C GLN A 385 -18.83 -0.18 -1.92
N SER A 386 -19.87 -0.96 -1.67
CA SER A 386 -20.94 -1.17 -2.66
C SER A 386 -21.70 0.12 -3.00
N LEU A 387 -21.92 0.99 -2.00
CA LEU A 387 -22.51 2.32 -2.22
C LEU A 387 -21.62 3.20 -3.09
N ILE A 388 -20.30 3.24 -2.82
CA ILE A 388 -19.33 4.00 -3.62
C ILE A 388 -19.36 3.55 -5.07
N VAL A 389 -19.33 2.23 -5.32
CA VAL A 389 -19.38 1.68 -6.69
C VAL A 389 -20.69 2.06 -7.37
N GLN A 390 -21.83 1.83 -6.73
CA GLN A 390 -23.14 2.14 -7.32
C GLN A 390 -23.31 3.64 -7.58
N ARG A 391 -22.80 4.51 -6.73
CA ARG A 391 -22.86 5.96 -6.96
C ARG A 391 -22.04 6.38 -8.18
N ASN A 392 -20.89 5.75 -8.39
CA ASN A 392 -19.95 6.17 -9.42
C ASN A 392 -20.23 5.53 -10.78
N ILE A 393 -20.66 4.26 -10.83
CA ILE A 393 -20.91 3.54 -12.09
C ILE A 393 -22.25 2.81 -12.15
N GLY A 394 -23.16 3.02 -11.18
CA GLY A 394 -24.53 2.50 -11.27
C GLY A 394 -25.33 3.20 -12.37
N MET A 395 -26.14 2.45 -13.10
CA MET A 395 -27.08 3.04 -14.05
C MET A 395 -28.19 3.78 -13.28
N PRO A 396 -28.58 4.99 -13.72
CA PRO A 396 -29.79 5.64 -13.22
C PRO A 396 -30.99 4.72 -13.50
N THR A 397 -31.67 4.28 -12.46
CA THR A 397 -32.91 3.55 -12.63
C THR A 397 -34.05 4.55 -12.77
N PHE A 398 -34.69 4.59 -13.94
CA PHE A 398 -35.86 5.44 -14.18
C PHE A 398 -36.96 5.13 -13.15
N GLY A 399 -37.45 6.14 -12.43
CA GLY A 399 -38.53 6.03 -11.48
C GLY A 399 -38.14 5.76 -10.03
N TRP A 400 -36.86 5.71 -9.69
CA TRP A 400 -36.39 5.56 -8.30
C TRP A 400 -35.89 6.89 -7.77
N THR A 401 -36.80 7.79 -7.44
CA THR A 401 -36.47 8.95 -6.62
C THR A 401 -36.36 8.50 -5.16
N SER A 402 -35.50 9.16 -4.39
CA SER A 402 -35.28 8.89 -2.97
C SER A 402 -36.55 8.97 -2.11
N ASP A 403 -37.62 9.51 -2.64
CA ASP A 403 -38.87 9.82 -1.96
C ASP A 403 -39.98 8.77 -2.15
N SER A 404 -39.72 7.71 -2.90
CA SER A 404 -40.72 6.68 -3.23
C SER A 404 -40.52 5.33 -2.54
N ILE A 405 -39.74 5.27 -1.42
CA ILE A 405 -39.64 4.07 -0.59
C ILE A 405 -39.68 4.43 0.90
#